data_24321de59c2f2f2621325e1c46708e04
#
_entry.id   24321de59c2f2f2621325e1c46708e04
#
_cell.length_a   1.000
_cell.length_b   1.000
_cell.length_c   1.000
_cell.angle_alpha   90.00
_cell.angle_beta   90.00
_cell.angle_gamma   90.00
#
_symmetry.space_group_name_H-M   'P 1'
#
loop_
_entity.id
_entity.type
_entity.pdbx_description
1 polymer ?
#
loop_
_entity_poly.entity_id
_entity_poly.type
_entity_poly.pdbx_seq_one_letter_code
_entity_poly.pdbx_strand_id
1 'polypeptide(L)'
;MNFMKSEFTYDLLIIGGGISACVFASRYLKSNITKKIALIEIGRGLGGRSSTRISKRFKGWKLNHGAPNFNISNSKNNLLLKNYIDELVKNKFIKIDDSEIFILNKCSNLETIKKSEFSYGVNYLSLDSMSKLSQKIIESNNLKGKIDFYFETLIVDLKFNNNEWVLTSKNGDKFKSKYLICTTNLL
;
A
#
# COMPACT_ATOMS: atom_id res chain seq x y z
N MET A 1 -3.44 6.28 -36.12
CA MET A 1 -2.33 6.90 -35.36
C MET A 1 -1.56 5.79 -34.67
N ASN A 2 -0.34 5.49 -35.12
CA ASN A 2 0.53 4.56 -34.41
C ASN A 2 1.10 5.31 -33.20
N PHE A 3 0.51 5.10 -32.00
CA PHE A 3 1.15 5.55 -30.77
C PHE A 3 2.48 4.79 -30.64
N MET A 4 3.57 5.51 -30.57
CA MET A 4 4.86 4.90 -30.24
C MET A 4 4.71 4.24 -28.86
N LYS A 5 4.88 2.90 -28.82
CA LYS A 5 4.86 2.14 -27.58
C LYS A 5 6.14 2.46 -26.82
N SER A 6 6.01 2.94 -25.60
CA SER A 6 7.16 3.24 -24.76
C SER A 6 7.76 1.97 -24.16
N GLU A 7 9.08 1.93 -24.06
CA GLU A 7 9.80 0.82 -23.40
C GLU A 7 10.63 1.38 -22.25
N PHE A 8 10.45 0.78 -21.07
CA PHE A 8 11.08 1.22 -19.83
C PHE A 8 11.84 0.05 -19.18
N THR A 9 13.05 0.30 -18.72
CA THR A 9 13.89 -0.73 -18.09
C THR A 9 14.24 -0.35 -16.65
N TYR A 10 14.09 -1.34 -15.74
CA TYR A 10 14.28 -1.20 -14.31
C TYR A 10 15.10 -2.36 -13.74
N ASP A 11 15.69 -2.18 -12.57
CA ASP A 11 16.26 -3.27 -11.80
C ASP A 11 15.15 -4.15 -11.21
N LEU A 12 14.06 -3.51 -10.77
CA LEU A 12 12.93 -4.15 -10.12
C LEU A 12 11.61 -3.47 -10.53
N LEU A 13 10.63 -4.27 -10.86
CA LEU A 13 9.24 -3.85 -11.03
C LEU A 13 8.39 -4.36 -9.88
N ILE A 14 7.47 -3.52 -9.42
CA ILE A 14 6.49 -3.87 -8.39
C ILE A 14 5.09 -3.63 -8.96
N ILE A 15 4.26 -4.69 -9.00
CA ILE A 15 2.87 -4.57 -9.43
C ILE A 15 1.98 -4.47 -8.19
N GLY A 16 1.16 -3.41 -8.17
CA GLY A 16 0.27 -3.04 -7.07
C GLY A 16 0.83 -1.92 -6.21
N GLY A 17 -0.02 -0.96 -5.87
CA GLY A 17 0.31 0.23 -5.06
C GLY A 17 -0.24 0.18 -3.63
N GLY A 18 -0.54 -1.02 -3.12
CA GLY A 18 -1.01 -1.22 -1.76
C GLY A 18 0.08 -1.05 -0.70
N ILE A 19 -0.31 -1.17 0.56
CA ILE A 19 0.63 -1.01 1.70
C ILE A 19 1.81 -1.97 1.63
N SER A 20 1.60 -3.22 1.18
CA SER A 20 2.65 -4.23 1.04
C SER A 20 3.73 -3.79 0.04
N ALA A 21 3.32 -3.25 -1.13
CA ALA A 21 4.24 -2.70 -2.11
C ALA A 21 5.06 -1.54 -1.54
N CYS A 22 4.39 -0.61 -0.85
CA CYS A 22 5.03 0.57 -0.29
C CYS A 22 6.03 0.23 0.81
N VAL A 23 5.68 -0.71 1.70
CA VAL A 23 6.60 -1.21 2.74
C VAL A 23 7.79 -1.91 2.11
N PHE A 24 7.55 -2.80 1.13
CA PHE A 24 8.62 -3.50 0.44
C PHE A 24 9.57 -2.51 -0.28
N ALA A 25 9.03 -1.61 -1.11
CA ALA A 25 9.81 -0.62 -1.84
C ALA A 25 10.66 0.25 -0.92
N SER A 26 10.05 0.73 0.18
CA SER A 26 10.72 1.53 1.20
C SER A 26 11.89 0.79 1.85
N ARG A 27 11.70 -0.48 2.23
CA ARG A 27 12.75 -1.31 2.85
C ARG A 27 13.83 -1.71 1.85
N TYR A 28 13.44 -2.10 0.65
CA TYR A 28 14.38 -2.48 -0.40
C TYR A 28 15.35 -1.35 -0.76
N LEU A 29 14.84 -0.14 -0.94
CA LEU A 29 15.68 1.01 -1.29
C LEU A 29 16.57 1.51 -0.17
N LYS A 30 16.24 1.26 1.11
CA LYS A 30 17.17 1.55 2.22
C LYS A 30 18.51 0.83 2.06
N SER A 31 18.50 -0.39 1.53
CA SER A 31 19.70 -1.22 1.34
C SER A 31 20.22 -1.20 -0.12
N ASN A 32 19.46 -0.65 -1.06
CA ASN A 32 19.73 -0.70 -2.49
C ASN A 32 19.51 0.66 -3.16
N ILE A 33 20.11 1.71 -2.61
CA ILE A 33 19.82 3.12 -2.97
C ILE A 33 20.14 3.48 -4.43
N THR A 34 21.02 2.73 -5.07
CA THR A 34 21.42 2.93 -6.48
C THR A 34 20.48 2.23 -7.48
N LYS A 35 19.56 1.42 -7.00
CA LYS A 35 18.66 0.66 -7.87
C LYS A 35 17.56 1.52 -8.45
N LYS A 36 17.25 1.28 -9.71
CA LYS A 36 16.12 1.90 -10.42
C LYS A 36 14.91 1.00 -10.31
N ILE A 37 13.86 1.48 -9.66
CA ILE A 37 12.63 0.69 -9.45
C ILE A 37 11.41 1.44 -9.95
N ALA A 38 10.40 0.68 -10.37
CA ALA A 38 9.09 1.24 -10.68
C ALA A 38 7.98 0.50 -9.95
N LEU A 39 6.92 1.23 -9.64
CA LEU A 39 5.68 0.73 -9.08
C LEU A 39 4.55 1.00 -10.05
N ILE A 40 3.87 -0.07 -10.47
CA ILE A 40 2.80 -0.03 -11.45
C ILE A 40 1.49 -0.33 -10.73
N GLU A 41 0.53 0.59 -10.80
CA GLU A 41 -0.74 0.52 -10.08
C GLU A 41 -1.90 0.83 -11.04
N ILE A 42 -2.95 -0.02 -11.01
CA ILE A 42 -4.16 0.18 -11.82
C ILE A 42 -4.99 1.37 -11.33
N GLY A 43 -4.92 1.68 -10.04
CA GLY A 43 -5.63 2.80 -9.43
C GLY A 43 -4.95 4.13 -9.69
N ARG A 44 -5.61 5.21 -9.26
CA ARG A 44 -5.13 6.60 -9.41
C ARG A 44 -4.11 7.01 -8.35
N GLY A 45 -3.71 6.12 -7.47
CA GLY A 45 -2.76 6.43 -6.39
C GLY A 45 -2.51 5.26 -5.46
N LEU A 46 -1.62 5.47 -4.50
CA LEU A 46 -1.25 4.48 -3.51
C LEU A 46 -2.36 4.23 -2.48
N GLY A 47 -2.37 3.02 -1.89
CA GLY A 47 -3.28 2.66 -0.80
C GLY A 47 -3.98 1.32 -1.01
N GLY A 48 -4.35 0.97 -2.24
CA GLY A 48 -5.04 -0.28 -2.53
C GLY A 48 -6.29 -0.47 -1.64
N ARG A 49 -6.38 -1.59 -0.91
CA ARG A 49 -7.49 -1.90 0.00
C ARG A 49 -7.55 -1.03 1.27
N SER A 50 -6.57 -0.19 1.53
CA SER A 50 -6.62 0.83 2.60
C SER A 50 -7.06 2.21 2.07
N SER A 51 -7.87 2.23 1.02
CA SER A 51 -8.29 3.46 0.37
C SER A 51 -9.24 4.30 1.22
N THR A 52 -9.11 5.61 1.06
CA THR A 52 -9.93 6.62 1.73
C THR A 52 -10.63 7.48 0.69
N ARG A 53 -11.92 7.61 0.80
CA ARG A 53 -12.71 8.54 -0.04
C ARG A 53 -12.76 9.91 0.62
N ILE A 54 -12.42 10.94 -0.13
CA ILE A 54 -12.59 12.34 0.28
C ILE A 54 -13.91 12.82 -0.33
N SER A 55 -14.78 13.37 0.52
CA SER A 55 -16.06 13.91 0.07
C SER A 55 -15.85 15.18 -0.76
N LYS A 56 -16.47 15.20 -1.95
CA LYS A 56 -16.54 16.43 -2.76
C LYS A 56 -17.61 17.39 -2.23
N ARG A 57 -18.66 16.84 -1.59
CA ARG A 57 -19.81 17.61 -1.10
C ARG A 57 -19.53 18.26 0.26
N PHE A 58 -18.85 17.54 1.15
CA PHE A 58 -18.57 18.01 2.51
C PHE A 58 -17.06 18.20 2.66
N LYS A 59 -16.62 19.46 2.61
CA LYS A 59 -15.19 19.80 2.73
C LYS A 59 -14.59 19.26 4.03
N GLY A 60 -13.48 18.55 3.91
CA GLY A 60 -12.76 17.96 5.04
C GLY A 60 -13.24 16.57 5.48
N TRP A 61 -14.36 16.06 4.97
CA TRP A 61 -14.83 14.73 5.29
C TRP A 61 -14.03 13.66 4.56
N LYS A 62 -13.48 12.73 5.33
CA LYS A 62 -12.73 11.57 4.86
C LYS A 62 -13.40 10.29 5.38
N LEU A 63 -13.60 9.32 4.51
CA LEU A 63 -14.15 8.02 4.85
C LEU A 63 -13.17 6.92 4.43
N ASN A 64 -12.64 6.19 5.38
CA ASN A 64 -11.87 4.97 5.11
C ASN A 64 -12.88 3.87 4.71
N HIS A 65 -13.13 3.74 3.40
CA HIS A 65 -14.09 2.77 2.88
C HIS A 65 -13.47 1.39 2.57
N GLY A 66 -12.15 1.30 2.64
CA GLY A 66 -11.42 0.05 2.66
C GLY A 66 -11.19 -0.42 4.10
N ALA A 67 -9.97 -0.83 4.45
CA ALA A 67 -9.60 -1.15 5.82
C ALA A 67 -9.56 0.14 6.66
N PRO A 68 -10.45 0.31 7.66
CA PRO A 68 -10.47 1.53 8.48
C PRO A 68 -9.30 1.60 9.46
N ASN A 69 -8.85 0.45 9.92
CA ASN A 69 -7.72 0.24 10.80
C ASN A 69 -7.04 -1.11 10.48
N PHE A 70 -5.99 -1.46 11.19
CA PHE A 70 -5.38 -2.78 11.12
C PHE A 70 -4.97 -3.26 12.52
N ASN A 71 -4.97 -4.57 12.69
CA ASN A 71 -4.67 -5.24 13.96
C ASN A 71 -3.31 -5.92 13.91
N ILE A 72 -2.56 -5.82 15.00
CA ILE A 72 -1.32 -6.56 15.21
C ILE A 72 -1.48 -7.43 16.47
N SER A 73 -1.76 -8.71 16.25
CA SER A 73 -1.98 -9.67 17.34
C SER A 73 -0.69 -10.35 17.83
N ASN A 74 0.28 -10.58 16.95
CA ASN A 74 1.49 -11.40 17.21
C ASN A 74 2.80 -10.63 17.20
N SER A 75 2.78 -9.30 17.41
CA SER A 75 4.00 -8.48 17.38
C SER A 75 5.03 -8.88 18.44
N LYS A 76 4.60 -9.50 19.55
CA LYS A 76 5.50 -9.98 20.62
C LYS A 76 6.51 -11.03 20.13
N ASN A 77 6.10 -11.86 19.16
CA ASN A 77 6.92 -12.95 18.63
C ASN A 77 7.69 -12.57 17.36
N ASN A 78 7.48 -11.36 16.83
CA ASN A 78 8.15 -10.87 15.63
C ASN A 78 8.79 -9.49 15.90
N LEU A 79 10.05 -9.52 16.32
CA LEU A 79 10.82 -8.32 16.67
C LEU A 79 10.91 -7.33 15.49
N LEU A 80 11.05 -7.82 14.26
CA LEU A 80 11.13 -6.96 13.07
C LEU A 80 9.83 -6.19 12.85
N LEU A 81 8.70 -6.89 12.97
CA LEU A 81 7.38 -6.26 12.86
C LEU A 81 7.16 -5.25 13.98
N LYS A 82 7.48 -5.62 15.23
CA LYS A 82 7.38 -4.71 16.36
C LYS A 82 8.18 -3.43 16.14
N ASN A 83 9.46 -3.55 15.83
CA ASN A 83 10.34 -2.40 15.59
C ASN A 83 9.82 -1.51 14.45
N TYR A 84 9.23 -2.11 13.41
CA TYR A 84 8.65 -1.35 12.32
C TYR A 84 7.39 -0.59 12.75
N ILE A 85 6.52 -1.20 13.53
CA ILE A 85 5.33 -0.53 14.08
C ILE A 85 5.76 0.62 15.00
N ASP A 86 6.73 0.39 15.89
CA ASP A 86 7.27 1.43 16.77
C ASP A 86 7.86 2.61 15.96
N GLU A 87 8.55 2.33 14.86
CA GLU A 87 9.03 3.36 13.90
C GLU A 87 7.87 4.17 13.32
N LEU A 88 6.79 3.53 12.89
CA LEU A 88 5.61 4.21 12.34
C LEU A 88 4.88 5.07 13.38
N VAL A 89 4.78 4.59 14.62
CA VAL A 89 4.20 5.34 15.76
C VAL A 89 5.08 6.55 16.08
N LYS A 90 6.40 6.36 16.23
CA LYS A 90 7.37 7.44 16.51
C LYS A 90 7.31 8.54 15.45
N ASN A 91 7.17 8.15 14.19
CA ASN A 91 7.07 9.09 13.06
C ASN A 91 5.65 9.71 12.92
N LYS A 92 4.74 9.41 13.82
CA LYS A 92 3.35 9.89 13.80
C LYS A 92 2.60 9.56 12.50
N PHE A 93 2.88 8.39 11.92
CA PHE A 93 2.13 7.90 10.76
C PHE A 93 0.89 7.15 11.19
N ILE A 94 1.00 6.43 12.31
CA ILE A 94 -0.09 5.68 12.93
C ILE A 94 -0.19 6.00 14.41
N LYS A 95 -1.34 5.72 14.98
CA LYS A 95 -1.60 5.72 16.42
C LYS A 95 -2.39 4.49 16.81
N ILE A 96 -2.39 4.16 18.10
CA ILE A 96 -3.28 3.15 18.65
C ILE A 96 -4.72 3.64 18.45
N ASP A 97 -5.56 2.74 17.99
CA ASP A 97 -7.01 2.96 17.90
C ASP A 97 -7.64 2.54 19.22
N ASP A 98 -7.99 3.53 20.04
CA ASP A 98 -8.65 3.39 21.33
C ASP A 98 -10.16 3.64 21.28
N SER A 99 -10.72 3.80 20.06
CA SER A 99 -12.15 4.02 19.85
C SER A 99 -12.98 2.89 20.43
N GLU A 100 -14.16 3.22 20.91
CA GLU A 100 -15.17 2.23 21.31
C GLU A 100 -15.64 1.42 20.10
N ILE A 101 -15.96 0.16 20.32
CA ILE A 101 -16.49 -0.72 19.30
C ILE A 101 -17.97 -0.94 19.60
N PHE A 102 -18.81 -0.66 18.59
CA PHE A 102 -20.24 -0.87 18.65
C PHE A 102 -20.64 -1.98 17.70
N ILE A 103 -21.54 -2.85 18.15
CA ILE A 103 -22.20 -3.83 17.29
C ILE A 103 -23.67 -3.42 17.16
N LEU A 104 -24.17 -3.50 15.94
CA LEU A 104 -25.60 -3.41 15.68
C LEU A 104 -26.19 -4.81 15.84
N ASN A 105 -27.03 -5.01 16.85
CA ASN A 105 -27.70 -6.28 17.05
C ASN A 105 -28.86 -6.46 16.06
N LYS A 106 -29.48 -7.67 16.06
CA LYS A 106 -30.59 -8.01 15.17
C LYS A 106 -31.84 -7.11 15.33
N CYS A 107 -31.97 -6.44 16.48
CA CYS A 107 -33.03 -5.49 16.76
C CYS A 107 -32.68 -4.04 16.43
N SER A 108 -31.59 -3.82 15.70
CA SER A 108 -31.05 -2.50 15.33
C SER A 108 -30.64 -1.63 16.54
N ASN A 109 -30.41 -2.23 17.72
CA ASN A 109 -29.84 -1.53 18.85
C ASN A 109 -28.32 -1.56 18.78
N LEU A 110 -27.70 -0.45 19.19
CA LEU A 110 -26.23 -0.37 19.31
C LEU A 110 -25.82 -0.92 20.68
N GLU A 111 -24.91 -1.86 20.68
CA GLU A 111 -24.31 -2.43 21.89
C GLU A 111 -22.80 -2.19 21.86
N THR A 112 -22.26 -1.68 22.98
CA THR A 112 -20.80 -1.53 23.13
C THR A 112 -20.22 -2.87 23.54
N ILE A 113 -19.14 -3.28 22.85
CA ILE A 113 -18.38 -4.47 23.23
C ILE A 113 -16.97 -4.11 23.66
N LYS A 114 -16.42 -4.91 24.56
CA LYS A 114 -15.03 -4.77 24.96
C LYS A 114 -14.11 -5.13 23.77
N LYS A 115 -13.08 -4.34 23.53
CA LYS A 115 -12.09 -4.60 22.47
C LYS A 115 -11.47 -5.99 22.56
N SER A 116 -11.24 -6.51 23.77
CA SER A 116 -10.71 -7.85 24.00
C SER A 116 -11.61 -8.97 23.48
N GLU A 117 -12.90 -8.72 23.35
CA GLU A 117 -13.86 -9.69 22.82
C GLU A 117 -13.90 -9.67 21.29
N PHE A 118 -13.51 -8.54 20.67
CA PHE A 118 -13.55 -8.36 19.23
C PHE A 118 -12.22 -8.67 18.54
N SER A 119 -11.11 -8.35 19.16
CA SER A 119 -9.79 -8.56 18.56
C SER A 119 -8.70 -8.84 19.60
N TYR A 120 -7.89 -9.85 19.33
CA TYR A 120 -6.68 -10.10 20.08
C TYR A 120 -5.56 -9.22 19.50
N GLY A 121 -4.95 -8.36 20.34
CA GLY A 121 -3.84 -7.51 19.95
C GLY A 121 -4.14 -6.03 19.99
N VAL A 122 -3.36 -5.25 19.26
CA VAL A 122 -3.47 -3.79 19.25
C VAL A 122 -3.95 -3.33 17.86
N ASN A 123 -5.01 -2.54 17.86
CA ASN A 123 -5.50 -1.88 16.65
C ASN A 123 -4.75 -0.57 16.42
N TYR A 124 -4.43 -0.31 15.17
CA TYR A 124 -3.79 0.93 14.73
C TYR A 124 -4.56 1.57 13.61
N LEU A 125 -4.55 2.89 13.59
CA LEU A 125 -5.09 3.67 12.48
C LEU A 125 -4.07 4.73 12.03
N SER A 126 -4.17 5.16 10.79
CA SER A 126 -3.37 6.28 10.30
C SER A 126 -3.87 7.59 10.89
N LEU A 127 -2.95 8.46 11.30
CA LEU A 127 -3.26 9.79 11.85
C LEU A 127 -3.95 10.74 10.86
N ASP A 128 -3.78 10.51 9.57
CA ASP A 128 -4.38 11.36 8.53
C ASP A 128 -5.53 10.62 7.82
N SER A 129 -5.19 9.58 7.07
CA SER A 129 -6.13 8.67 6.43
C SER A 129 -5.41 7.39 6.04
N MET A 130 -6.14 6.29 5.90
CA MET A 130 -5.51 5.00 5.60
C MET A 130 -4.81 4.99 4.24
N SER A 131 -5.31 5.70 3.23
CA SER A 131 -4.63 5.83 1.94
C SER A 131 -3.32 6.65 2.03
N LYS A 132 -3.26 7.62 2.94
CA LYS A 132 -2.06 8.42 3.17
C LYS A 132 -0.93 7.66 3.84
N LEU A 133 -1.23 6.58 4.56
CA LEU A 133 -0.22 5.75 5.21
C LEU A 133 0.78 5.20 4.19
N SER A 134 0.29 4.63 3.08
CA SER A 134 1.15 4.12 2.00
C SER A 134 2.06 5.20 1.41
N GLN A 135 1.50 6.39 1.19
CA GLN A 135 2.26 7.54 0.69
C GLN A 135 3.35 7.98 1.70
N LYS A 136 3.00 8.12 2.98
CA LYS A 136 3.95 8.50 4.05
C LYS A 136 5.09 7.51 4.21
N ILE A 137 4.83 6.21 4.06
CA ILE A 137 5.87 5.16 4.10
C ILE A 137 6.92 5.39 3.00
N ILE A 138 6.50 5.77 1.80
CA ILE A 138 7.41 6.07 0.68
C ILE A 138 8.16 7.39 0.94
N GLU A 139 7.46 8.43 1.37
CA GLU A 139 8.03 9.77 1.56
C GLU A 139 9.02 9.85 2.72
N SER A 140 8.80 9.07 3.81
CA SER A 140 9.59 9.12 5.04
C SER A 140 11.07 8.77 4.88
N ASN A 141 11.43 8.08 3.82
CA ASN A 141 12.79 7.61 3.59
C ASN A 141 13.54 8.43 2.53
N ASN A 142 13.06 9.63 2.21
CA ASN A 142 13.61 10.48 1.13
C ASN A 142 13.70 9.73 -0.22
N LEU A 143 12.76 8.82 -0.45
CA LEU A 143 12.70 8.00 -1.66
C LEU A 143 11.97 8.69 -2.81
N LYS A 144 11.57 9.94 -2.62
CA LYS A 144 10.99 10.77 -3.67
C LYS A 144 12.00 10.92 -4.81
N GLY A 145 11.60 10.55 -6.02
CA GLY A 145 12.49 10.51 -7.19
C GLY A 145 13.35 9.24 -7.32
N LYS A 146 13.23 8.28 -6.38
CA LYS A 146 13.88 6.96 -6.46
C LYS A 146 12.97 5.87 -7.03
N ILE A 147 11.68 6.14 -7.07
CA ILE A 147 10.65 5.23 -7.56
C ILE A 147 9.90 5.94 -8.66
N ASP A 148 9.84 5.33 -9.84
CA ASP A 148 8.95 5.76 -10.90
C ASP A 148 7.57 5.17 -10.66
N PHE A 149 6.53 6.00 -10.65
CA PHE A 149 5.14 5.57 -10.42
C PHE A 149 4.35 5.61 -11.72
N TYR A 150 3.73 4.48 -12.05
CA TYR A 150 2.81 4.34 -13.19
C TYR A 150 1.42 4.03 -12.65
N PHE A 151 0.64 5.09 -12.44
CA PHE A 151 -0.75 4.98 -12.05
C PHE A 151 -1.66 4.76 -13.26
N GLU A 152 -2.90 4.32 -13.01
CA GLU A 152 -3.89 4.02 -14.04
C GLU A 152 -3.36 3.07 -15.12
N THR A 153 -2.44 2.19 -14.73
CA THR A 153 -1.71 1.29 -15.63
C THR A 153 -2.05 -0.17 -15.32
N LEU A 154 -2.88 -0.77 -16.17
CA LEU A 154 -3.24 -2.19 -16.08
C LEU A 154 -2.23 -3.03 -16.86
N ILE A 155 -1.55 -3.93 -16.19
CA ILE A 155 -0.72 -4.96 -16.82
C ILE A 155 -1.64 -6.10 -17.30
N VAL A 156 -1.50 -6.49 -18.56
CA VAL A 156 -2.33 -7.51 -19.21
C VAL A 156 -1.54 -8.73 -19.69
N ASP A 157 -0.21 -8.64 -19.72
CA ASP A 157 0.66 -9.74 -20.12
C ASP A 157 1.97 -9.72 -19.34
N LEU A 158 2.45 -10.90 -18.96
CA LEU A 158 3.67 -11.14 -18.19
C LEU A 158 4.45 -12.25 -18.86
N LYS A 159 5.71 -11.98 -19.22
CA LYS A 159 6.61 -12.97 -19.81
C LYS A 159 7.96 -12.89 -19.12
N PHE A 160 8.59 -14.06 -18.94
CA PHE A 160 9.97 -14.16 -18.50
C PHE A 160 10.81 -14.76 -19.63
N ASN A 161 11.63 -13.94 -20.25
CA ASN A 161 12.47 -14.31 -21.39
C ASN A 161 13.88 -13.74 -21.20
N ASN A 162 14.89 -14.50 -21.57
CA ASN A 162 16.29 -14.06 -21.53
C ASN A 162 16.73 -13.48 -20.17
N ASN A 163 16.29 -14.11 -19.08
CA ASN A 163 16.54 -13.68 -17.69
C ASN A 163 15.94 -12.29 -17.33
N GLU A 164 14.94 -11.83 -18.06
CA GLU A 164 14.22 -10.60 -17.80
C GLU A 164 12.71 -10.81 -17.79
N TRP A 165 12.04 -10.11 -16.89
CA TRP A 165 10.60 -9.96 -16.91
C TRP A 165 10.21 -8.89 -17.92
N VAL A 166 9.25 -9.20 -18.76
CA VAL A 166 8.63 -8.27 -19.70
C VAL A 166 7.14 -8.17 -19.41
N LEU A 167 6.71 -7.01 -18.98
CA LEU A 167 5.32 -6.69 -18.68
C LEU A 167 4.76 -5.83 -19.80
N THR A 168 3.53 -6.11 -20.22
CA THR A 168 2.84 -5.29 -21.21
C THR A 168 1.58 -4.69 -20.59
N SER A 169 1.46 -3.36 -20.67
CA SER A 169 0.27 -2.66 -20.23
C SER A 169 -0.87 -2.78 -21.26
N LYS A 170 -2.11 -2.52 -20.82
CA LYS A 170 -3.28 -2.46 -21.70
C LYS A 170 -3.09 -1.44 -22.84
N ASN A 171 -2.33 -0.39 -22.62
CA ASN A 171 -2.03 0.64 -23.62
C ASN A 171 -0.89 0.22 -24.56
N GLY A 172 -0.25 -0.91 -24.29
CA GLY A 172 0.84 -1.46 -25.09
C GLY A 172 2.25 -1.01 -24.69
N ASP A 173 2.39 -0.23 -23.60
CA ASP A 173 3.70 0.08 -23.04
C ASP A 173 4.37 -1.18 -22.50
N LYS A 174 5.69 -1.25 -22.63
CA LYS A 174 6.48 -2.38 -22.15
C LYS A 174 7.40 -1.96 -21.02
N PHE A 175 7.39 -2.75 -19.96
CA PHE A 175 8.27 -2.59 -18.79
C PHE A 175 9.15 -3.82 -18.67
N LYS A 176 10.46 -3.63 -18.56
CA LYS A 176 11.44 -4.71 -18.43
C LYS A 176 12.15 -4.62 -17.09
N SER A 177 12.43 -5.76 -16.47
CA SER A 177 13.26 -5.80 -15.27
C SER A 177 13.87 -7.17 -15.01
N LYS A 178 14.96 -7.18 -14.25
CA LYS A 178 15.57 -8.42 -13.75
C LYS A 178 14.71 -9.09 -12.66
N TYR A 179 14.03 -8.30 -11.83
CA TYR A 179 13.22 -8.79 -10.72
C TYR A 179 11.79 -8.23 -10.78
N LEU A 180 10.85 -9.06 -10.37
CA LEU A 180 9.43 -8.71 -10.31
C LEU A 180 8.85 -9.08 -8.95
N ILE A 181 8.11 -8.15 -8.36
CA ILE A 181 7.29 -8.37 -7.15
C ILE A 181 5.84 -8.09 -7.49
N CYS A 182 4.96 -9.05 -7.18
CA CYS A 182 3.52 -8.88 -7.30
C CYS A 182 2.92 -8.80 -5.90
N THR A 183 2.21 -7.68 -5.61
CA THR A 183 1.53 -7.45 -4.34
C THR A 183 0.01 -7.37 -4.49
N THR A 184 -0.50 -7.74 -5.64
CA THR A 184 -1.92 -7.75 -5.98
C THR A 184 -2.36 -9.15 -6.36
N ASN A 185 -3.66 -9.42 -6.32
CA ASN A 185 -4.23 -10.61 -6.90
C ASN A 185 -4.14 -10.47 -8.42
N LEU A 186 -3.04 -10.95 -8.98
CA LEU A 186 -2.95 -11.17 -10.40
C LEU A 186 -3.57 -12.53 -10.67
N LEU A 187 -4.79 -12.51 -11.09
CA LEU A 187 -5.35 -13.61 -11.92
C LEU A 187 -6.70 -13.16 -12.40
#